data_0ac2262a5834858427f8476ef1af028e
#
_entry.id   0ac2262a5834858427f8476ef1af028e
#
_cell.length_a   1.000
_cell.length_b   1.000
_cell.length_c   1.000
_cell.angle_alpha   90.00
_cell.angle_beta   90.00
_cell.angle_gamma   90.00
#
_symmetry.space_group_name_H-M   'P 1'
#
loop_
_entity.id
_entity.type
_entity.pdbx_description
1 polymer ?
#
loop_
_entity_poly.entity_id
_entity_poly.type
_entity_poly.pdbx_seq_one_letter_code
_entity_poly.pdbx_strand_id
1 'polypeptide(L)'
;MNHLTRYIFLLLSLLPLSLYAQDITVQCEDTCSHIHGIDLSHYQGEVFWEALGDNTHMAYVYLKATEGGDRIDATFERNIWMAHQQGLKVGSYHFYRPKTDQLKQLRNFQSQCIPEEQDLIPMIDVESTGGLSTDVFCDSLFYFLDLVEEAYQQKPLIYTGRNFYNKHLLGKLDDYKIMIAMYTDEEPVVADNREITMWQYTGKGRINGISGYVDKSRFMGRHTLREIRFIHR
;
A
#
# COMPACT_ATOMS: atom_id res chain seq x y z
N MET A 1 60.67 -27.44 55.86
CA MET A 1 61.00 -26.24 55.18
C MET A 1 59.98 -26.15 54.01
N ASN A 2 58.92 -25.41 54.26
CA ASN A 2 57.66 -25.48 53.47
C ASN A 2 57.57 -24.37 52.43
N HIS A 3 57.42 -24.80 51.19
CA HIS A 3 57.05 -23.88 50.10
C HIS A 3 55.56 -23.75 50.03
N LEU A 4 55.05 -22.56 50.40
CA LEU A 4 53.67 -22.20 50.28
C LEU A 4 53.45 -21.56 48.91
N THR A 5 52.87 -22.30 47.98
CA THR A 5 52.49 -21.82 46.65
C THR A 5 51.14 -21.08 46.78
N ARG A 6 51.13 -19.77 46.56
CA ARG A 6 49.92 -18.93 46.51
C ARG A 6 49.28 -19.11 45.13
N TYR A 7 48.12 -19.72 45.09
CA TYR A 7 47.25 -19.68 43.95
C TYR A 7 46.45 -18.36 43.97
N ILE A 8 46.71 -17.52 42.98
CA ILE A 8 45.90 -16.35 42.71
C ILE A 8 44.75 -16.82 41.81
N PHE A 9 43.56 -16.89 42.40
CA PHE A 9 42.33 -17.06 41.62
C PHE A 9 41.97 -15.74 40.96
N LEU A 10 42.17 -15.68 39.64
CA LEU A 10 41.62 -14.58 38.81
C LEU A 10 40.14 -14.89 38.62
N LEU A 11 39.26 -14.25 39.35
CA LEU A 11 37.85 -14.22 39.11
C LEU A 11 37.61 -13.32 37.86
N LEU A 12 37.52 -13.96 36.67
CA LEU A 12 36.94 -13.32 35.51
C LEU A 12 35.43 -13.20 35.78
N SER A 13 35.01 -11.99 36.12
CA SER A 13 33.59 -11.61 36.11
C SER A 13 33.11 -11.62 34.67
N LEU A 14 32.48 -12.71 34.27
CA LEU A 14 31.64 -12.77 33.10
C LEU A 14 30.42 -11.86 33.36
N LEU A 15 30.55 -10.61 32.98
CA LEU A 15 29.38 -9.76 32.79
C LEU A 15 28.58 -10.36 31.63
N PRO A 16 27.30 -10.73 31.83
CA PRO A 16 26.47 -11.06 30.70
C PRO A 16 26.34 -9.79 29.86
N LEU A 17 26.92 -9.80 28.66
CA LEU A 17 26.44 -8.93 27.60
C LEU A 17 24.99 -9.32 27.38
N SER A 18 24.07 -8.69 28.10
CA SER A 18 22.70 -8.59 27.66
C SER A 18 22.76 -7.74 26.39
N LEU A 19 22.88 -8.42 25.25
CA LEU A 19 22.38 -7.90 24.00
C LEU A 19 20.92 -7.53 24.29
N TYR A 20 20.69 -6.25 24.54
CA TYR A 20 19.39 -5.65 24.28
C TYR A 20 19.20 -5.81 22.76
N ALA A 21 18.72 -6.96 22.34
CA ALA A 21 17.85 -7.00 21.21
C ALA A 21 16.75 -5.99 21.61
N GLN A 22 16.81 -4.78 21.08
CA GLN A 22 15.63 -3.99 20.98
C GLN A 22 14.67 -4.91 20.21
N ASP A 23 13.75 -5.55 20.95
CA ASP A 23 12.51 -5.97 20.35
C ASP A 23 11.99 -4.72 19.66
N ILE A 24 12.29 -4.62 18.38
CA ILE A 24 11.50 -3.84 17.46
C ILE A 24 10.20 -4.63 17.49
N THR A 25 9.39 -4.34 18.49
CA THR A 25 7.98 -4.70 18.47
C THR A 25 7.49 -3.98 17.22
N VAL A 26 7.55 -4.72 16.10
CA VAL A 26 6.63 -4.47 15.00
C VAL A 26 5.31 -4.35 15.73
N GLN A 27 4.78 -3.13 15.83
CA GLN A 27 3.41 -2.94 16.25
C GLN A 27 2.60 -3.60 15.15
N CYS A 28 2.51 -4.90 15.28
CA CYS A 28 1.70 -5.71 14.44
C CYS A 28 0.29 -5.50 14.96
N GLU A 29 -0.39 -4.49 14.45
CA GLU A 29 -1.85 -4.45 14.45
C GLU A 29 -2.40 -5.64 13.65
N ASP A 30 -1.52 -6.47 13.12
CA ASP A 30 -1.74 -7.63 12.27
C ASP A 30 -2.07 -8.91 13.06
N THR A 31 -2.49 -8.79 14.31
CA THR A 31 -3.01 -9.95 15.09
C THR A 31 -4.40 -10.39 14.63
N CYS A 32 -5.05 -9.62 13.74
CA CYS A 32 -6.33 -10.00 13.15
C CYS A 32 -6.10 -10.97 11.96
N SER A 33 -7.09 -11.81 11.71
CA SER A 33 -7.08 -12.80 10.63
C SER A 33 -7.27 -12.22 9.22
N HIS A 34 -7.22 -10.90 9.07
CA HIS A 34 -7.37 -10.23 7.78
C HIS A 34 -6.08 -10.28 6.95
N ILE A 35 -6.25 -10.13 5.65
CA ILE A 35 -5.12 -10.05 4.71
C ILE A 35 -4.62 -8.61 4.69
N HIS A 36 -3.35 -8.42 5.02
CA HIS A 36 -2.71 -7.11 5.12
C HIS A 36 -1.79 -6.82 3.95
N GLY A 37 -1.60 -5.53 3.68
CA GLY A 37 -0.67 -5.00 2.69
C GLY A 37 -0.25 -3.57 3.01
N ILE A 38 0.57 -3.04 2.13
CA ILE A 38 1.12 -1.68 2.21
C ILE A 38 1.02 -0.97 0.87
N ASP A 39 1.14 0.36 0.93
CA ASP A 39 1.27 1.20 -0.26
C ASP A 39 2.62 1.91 -0.21
N LEU A 40 3.37 1.87 -1.31
CA LEU A 40 4.71 2.43 -1.41
C LEU A 40 4.85 3.39 -2.59
N SER A 41 5.72 4.36 -2.41
CA SER A 41 6.19 5.28 -3.45
C SER A 41 7.64 5.69 -3.17
N HIS A 42 8.19 6.60 -3.96
CA HIS A 42 9.50 7.18 -3.69
C HIS A 42 9.64 7.84 -2.30
N TYR A 43 8.53 8.18 -1.63
CA TYR A 43 8.56 8.78 -0.28
C TYR A 43 9.09 7.83 0.80
N GLN A 44 9.00 6.52 0.62
CA GLN A 44 9.56 5.54 1.54
C GLN A 44 11.06 5.34 1.36
N GLY A 45 11.64 5.91 0.29
CA GLY A 45 13.07 5.83 0.01
C GLY A 45 13.53 4.41 -0.34
N GLU A 46 14.60 3.99 0.31
CA GLU A 46 15.12 2.63 0.11
C GLU A 46 14.36 1.61 0.96
N VAL A 47 13.97 0.52 0.30
CA VAL A 47 13.27 -0.62 0.92
C VAL A 47 14.21 -1.82 0.95
N PHE A 48 14.37 -2.42 2.11
CA PHE A 48 15.10 -3.68 2.31
C PHE A 48 14.11 -4.84 2.14
N TRP A 49 13.98 -5.27 0.88
CA TRP A 49 12.90 -6.16 0.44
C TRP A 49 12.96 -7.53 1.09
N GLU A 50 14.14 -8.08 1.36
CA GLU A 50 14.29 -9.36 2.06
C GLU A 50 13.66 -9.30 3.45
N ALA A 51 13.93 -8.21 4.19
CA ALA A 51 13.37 -8.02 5.52
C ALA A 51 11.85 -7.78 5.49
N LEU A 52 11.34 -7.19 4.40
CA LEU A 52 9.91 -7.01 4.19
C LEU A 52 9.23 -8.34 3.83
N GLY A 53 9.86 -9.16 2.99
CA GLY A 53 9.36 -10.47 2.56
C GLY A 53 9.29 -11.51 3.69
N ASP A 54 10.11 -11.36 4.72
CA ASP A 54 10.06 -12.22 5.92
C ASP A 54 8.79 -11.99 6.77
N ASN A 55 8.03 -10.92 6.50
CA ASN A 55 6.79 -10.65 7.20
C ASN A 55 5.63 -11.49 6.65
N THR A 56 5.36 -12.60 7.32
CA THR A 56 4.32 -13.57 6.91
C THR A 56 2.89 -13.04 6.95
N HIS A 57 2.66 -11.86 7.55
CA HIS A 57 1.35 -11.20 7.58
C HIS A 57 1.14 -10.26 6.39
N MET A 58 2.19 -9.97 5.62
CA MET A 58 2.13 -9.11 4.46
C MET A 58 1.87 -9.94 3.20
N ALA A 59 0.76 -9.70 2.54
CA ALA A 59 0.34 -10.47 1.38
C ALA A 59 0.44 -9.70 0.05
N TYR A 60 0.37 -8.37 0.10
CA TYR A 60 0.34 -7.54 -1.11
C TYR A 60 0.99 -6.17 -0.89
N VAL A 61 1.37 -5.56 -2.00
CA VAL A 61 1.84 -4.18 -2.07
C VAL A 61 1.22 -3.48 -3.27
N TYR A 62 0.73 -2.25 -3.07
CA TYR A 62 0.45 -1.32 -4.15
C TYR A 62 1.61 -0.34 -4.29
N LEU A 63 2.13 -0.20 -5.51
CA LEU A 63 3.26 0.65 -5.84
C LEU A 63 2.80 1.85 -6.66
N LYS A 64 3.22 3.06 -6.26
CA LYS A 64 3.01 4.25 -7.10
C LYS A 64 3.72 4.06 -8.42
N ALA A 65 2.96 4.01 -9.49
CA ALA A 65 3.51 3.95 -10.83
C ALA A 65 3.67 5.37 -11.40
N THR A 66 2.58 6.14 -11.33
CA THR A 66 2.53 7.45 -12.00
C THR A 66 1.62 8.44 -11.26
N GLU A 67 1.72 9.72 -11.66
CA GLU A 67 0.85 10.79 -11.22
C GLU A 67 0.56 11.76 -12.37
N GLY A 68 -0.69 12.09 -12.59
CA GLY A 68 -1.07 13.02 -13.64
C GLY A 68 -0.57 12.58 -15.02
N GLY A 69 -0.28 13.53 -15.89
CA GLY A 69 0.03 13.23 -17.29
C GLY A 69 1.49 12.94 -17.62
N ASP A 70 2.43 13.07 -16.67
CA ASP A 70 3.87 13.07 -16.99
C ASP A 70 4.81 12.70 -15.83
N ARG A 71 4.30 12.44 -14.63
CA ARG A 71 5.13 12.03 -13.50
C ARG A 71 5.16 10.51 -13.40
N ILE A 72 6.35 9.95 -13.39
CA ILE A 72 6.64 8.55 -13.11
C ILE A 72 7.31 8.49 -11.74
N ASP A 73 6.94 7.52 -10.92
CA ASP A 73 7.60 7.30 -9.63
C ASP A 73 8.98 6.70 -9.86
N ALA A 74 10.02 7.38 -9.36
CA ALA A 74 11.41 7.02 -9.63
C ALA A 74 11.85 5.67 -9.05
N THR A 75 11.06 5.10 -8.14
CA THR A 75 11.35 3.81 -7.50
C THR A 75 10.53 2.66 -8.06
N PHE A 76 9.55 2.95 -8.93
CA PHE A 76 8.55 1.98 -9.36
C PHE A 76 9.15 0.74 -10.02
N GLU A 77 9.97 0.91 -11.07
CA GLU A 77 10.56 -0.18 -11.84
C GLU A 77 11.38 -1.14 -10.96
N ARG A 78 12.19 -0.57 -10.05
CA ARG A 78 12.94 -1.38 -9.08
C ARG A 78 12.01 -2.10 -8.10
N ASN A 79 11.04 -1.39 -7.57
CA ASN A 79 10.19 -1.91 -6.50
C ASN A 79 9.25 -3.01 -6.99
N ILE A 80 8.70 -2.92 -8.20
CA ILE A 80 7.83 -3.98 -8.75
C ILE A 80 8.61 -5.29 -8.91
N TRP A 81 9.83 -5.22 -9.46
CA TRP A 81 10.70 -6.39 -9.59
C TRP A 81 11.06 -7.00 -8.23
N MET A 82 11.48 -6.17 -7.28
CA MET A 82 11.89 -6.63 -5.95
C MET A 82 10.72 -7.23 -5.15
N ALA A 83 9.53 -6.65 -5.23
CA ALA A 83 8.34 -7.16 -4.56
C ALA A 83 7.98 -8.57 -5.05
N HIS A 84 8.03 -8.80 -6.37
CA HIS A 84 7.83 -10.13 -6.94
C HIS A 84 8.85 -11.16 -6.46
N GLN A 85 10.14 -10.77 -6.30
CA GLN A 85 11.15 -11.67 -5.78
C GLN A 85 10.85 -12.13 -4.34
N GLN A 86 10.10 -11.34 -3.56
CA GLN A 86 9.66 -11.71 -2.22
C GLN A 86 8.32 -12.46 -2.20
N GLY A 87 7.73 -12.74 -3.36
CA GLY A 87 6.45 -13.46 -3.47
C GLY A 87 5.22 -12.65 -3.08
N LEU A 88 5.36 -11.33 -2.89
CA LEU A 88 4.24 -10.42 -2.64
C LEU A 88 3.37 -10.30 -3.89
N LYS A 89 2.06 -10.11 -3.67
CA LYS A 89 1.14 -9.76 -4.75
C LYS A 89 1.21 -8.28 -5.04
N VAL A 90 1.50 -7.91 -6.29
CA VAL A 90 1.78 -6.54 -6.69
C VAL A 90 0.64 -5.94 -7.49
N GLY A 91 0.25 -4.72 -7.13
CA GLY A 91 -0.59 -3.84 -7.92
C GLY A 91 0.07 -2.48 -8.12
N SER A 92 -0.27 -1.82 -9.21
CA SER A 92 0.20 -0.47 -9.51
C SER A 92 -0.88 0.55 -9.24
N TYR A 93 -0.52 1.75 -8.73
CA TYR A 93 -1.48 2.83 -8.61
C TYR A 93 -1.07 4.09 -9.37
N HIS A 94 -2.11 4.81 -9.82
CA HIS A 94 -2.02 6.12 -10.46
C HIS A 94 -2.61 7.18 -9.56
N PHE A 95 -1.84 8.22 -9.25
CA PHE A 95 -2.35 9.39 -8.54
C PHE A 95 -3.08 10.31 -9.52
N TYR A 96 -4.40 10.36 -9.40
CA TYR A 96 -5.28 11.09 -10.33
C TYR A 96 -5.20 12.61 -10.16
N ARG A 97 -5.09 13.34 -11.27
CA ARG A 97 -5.06 14.79 -11.32
C ARG A 97 -6.24 15.32 -12.16
N PRO A 98 -7.35 15.80 -11.54
CA PRO A 98 -8.61 16.10 -12.24
C PRO A 98 -8.51 17.08 -13.40
N LYS A 99 -7.58 18.04 -13.32
CA LYS A 99 -7.38 19.09 -14.36
C LYS A 99 -6.44 18.68 -15.48
N THR A 100 -5.83 17.51 -15.39
CA THR A 100 -4.95 16.98 -16.43
C THR A 100 -5.76 16.26 -17.49
N ASP A 101 -5.37 16.35 -18.75
CA ASP A 101 -5.99 15.60 -19.84
C ASP A 101 -6.03 14.10 -19.55
N GLN A 102 -7.21 13.49 -19.67
CA GLN A 102 -7.47 12.13 -19.23
C GLN A 102 -6.72 11.09 -20.08
N LEU A 103 -6.64 11.31 -21.41
CA LEU A 103 -5.87 10.45 -22.29
C LEU A 103 -4.36 10.54 -22.03
N LYS A 104 -3.89 11.75 -21.66
CA LYS A 104 -2.49 11.92 -21.28
C LYS A 104 -2.18 11.15 -19.97
N GLN A 105 -3.09 11.20 -18.99
CA GLN A 105 -2.96 10.42 -17.76
C GLN A 105 -2.97 8.91 -18.03
N LEU A 106 -3.91 8.43 -18.87
CA LEU A 106 -3.93 7.02 -19.24
C LEU A 106 -2.61 6.57 -19.88
N ARG A 107 -2.09 7.31 -20.87
CA ARG A 107 -0.81 6.97 -21.52
C ARG A 107 0.36 6.95 -20.54
N ASN A 108 0.38 7.91 -19.60
CA ASN A 108 1.38 7.95 -18.54
C ASN A 108 1.26 6.69 -17.66
N PHE A 109 0.06 6.32 -17.24
CA PHE A 109 -0.16 5.12 -16.43
C PHE A 109 0.20 3.83 -17.18
N GLN A 110 -0.25 3.66 -18.42
CA GLN A 110 0.08 2.51 -19.26
C GLN A 110 1.58 2.36 -19.52
N SER A 111 2.36 3.44 -19.48
CA SER A 111 3.81 3.37 -19.67
C SER A 111 4.53 2.62 -18.56
N GLN A 112 3.89 2.45 -17.39
CA GLN A 112 4.46 1.80 -16.21
C GLN A 112 3.64 0.58 -15.76
N CYS A 113 2.33 0.67 -15.75
CA CYS A 113 1.44 -0.40 -15.33
C CYS A 113 1.26 -1.41 -16.46
N ILE A 114 2.26 -2.25 -16.65
CA ILE A 114 2.28 -3.30 -17.68
C ILE A 114 1.44 -4.48 -17.19
N PRO A 115 0.43 -4.94 -17.97
CA PRO A 115 -0.49 -6.00 -17.54
C PRO A 115 0.20 -7.29 -17.06
N GLU A 116 1.25 -7.71 -17.74
CA GLU A 116 1.99 -8.94 -17.44
C GLU A 116 2.72 -8.91 -16.09
N GLU A 117 2.93 -7.70 -15.55
CA GLU A 117 3.60 -7.48 -14.28
C GLU A 117 2.62 -7.28 -13.11
N GLN A 118 1.30 -7.33 -13.38
CA GLN A 118 0.30 -7.08 -12.35
C GLN A 118 -0.27 -8.38 -11.79
N ASP A 119 -0.24 -8.55 -10.47
CA ASP A 119 -1.04 -9.56 -9.77
C ASP A 119 -2.43 -9.03 -9.40
N LEU A 120 -2.52 -7.72 -9.14
CA LEU A 120 -3.73 -7.03 -8.69
C LEU A 120 -4.22 -6.02 -9.73
N ILE A 121 -5.54 -5.78 -9.76
CA ILE A 121 -6.12 -4.76 -10.64
C ILE A 121 -5.50 -3.39 -10.39
N PRO A 122 -5.37 -2.53 -11.42
CA PRO A 122 -4.90 -1.17 -11.25
C PRO A 122 -5.68 -0.43 -10.17
N MET A 123 -5.00 0.42 -9.40
CA MET A 123 -5.66 1.28 -8.42
C MET A 123 -5.58 2.74 -8.87
N ILE A 124 -6.69 3.45 -8.76
CA ILE A 124 -6.77 4.89 -9.01
C ILE A 124 -6.94 5.60 -7.68
N ASP A 125 -5.97 6.42 -7.36
CA ASP A 125 -5.89 7.20 -6.14
C ASP A 125 -6.53 8.58 -6.34
N VAL A 126 -7.67 8.81 -5.67
CA VAL A 126 -8.57 9.94 -5.87
C VAL A 126 -8.75 10.72 -4.57
N GLU A 127 -7.99 11.81 -4.41
CA GLU A 127 -7.96 12.56 -3.15
C GLU A 127 -8.36 14.04 -3.27
N SER A 128 -8.49 14.56 -4.49
CA SER A 128 -8.73 15.98 -4.72
C SER A 128 -9.62 16.19 -5.92
N THR A 129 -10.52 17.20 -5.83
CA THR A 129 -11.26 17.69 -7.00
C THR A 129 -10.40 18.61 -7.89
N GLY A 130 -9.19 18.95 -7.47
CA GLY A 130 -8.37 19.96 -8.14
C GLY A 130 -9.00 21.36 -8.14
N GLY A 131 -9.98 21.62 -7.26
CA GLY A 131 -10.76 22.86 -7.22
C GLY A 131 -11.85 22.95 -8.30
N LEU A 132 -12.20 21.82 -8.93
CA LEU A 132 -13.41 21.73 -9.78
C LEU A 132 -14.65 21.56 -8.91
N SER A 133 -15.83 21.92 -9.47
CA SER A 133 -17.11 21.51 -8.85
C SER A 133 -17.22 19.98 -8.82
N THR A 134 -18.05 19.47 -7.91
CA THR A 134 -18.22 18.01 -7.80
C THR A 134 -18.68 17.38 -9.12
N ASP A 135 -19.59 18.02 -9.84
CA ASP A 135 -20.12 17.47 -11.10
C ASP A 135 -19.04 17.41 -12.18
N VAL A 136 -18.33 18.51 -12.42
CA VAL A 136 -17.23 18.56 -13.42
C VAL A 136 -16.09 17.60 -13.04
N PHE A 137 -15.79 17.48 -11.74
CA PHE A 137 -14.82 16.52 -11.25
C PHE A 137 -15.28 15.08 -11.53
N CYS A 138 -16.53 14.74 -11.21
CA CYS A 138 -17.09 13.42 -11.46
C CYS A 138 -17.09 13.07 -12.94
N ASP A 139 -17.53 13.98 -13.82
CA ASP A 139 -17.50 13.75 -15.27
C ASP A 139 -16.07 13.43 -15.76
N SER A 140 -15.09 14.20 -15.30
CA SER A 140 -13.68 13.95 -15.64
C SER A 140 -13.17 12.62 -15.08
N LEU A 141 -13.52 12.30 -13.83
CA LEU A 141 -13.09 11.06 -13.18
C LEU A 141 -13.69 9.84 -13.88
N PHE A 142 -15.01 9.83 -14.11
CA PHE A 142 -15.66 8.68 -14.74
C PHE A 142 -15.17 8.47 -16.16
N TYR A 143 -14.95 9.52 -16.92
CA TYR A 143 -14.31 9.39 -18.23
C TYR A 143 -12.91 8.76 -18.13
N PHE A 144 -12.12 9.12 -17.15
CA PHE A 144 -10.81 8.48 -16.92
C PHE A 144 -10.95 7.01 -16.51
N LEU A 145 -11.91 6.69 -15.64
CA LEU A 145 -12.16 5.31 -15.19
C LEU A 145 -12.61 4.42 -16.35
N ASP A 146 -13.46 4.94 -17.25
CA ASP A 146 -13.87 4.21 -18.47
C ASP A 146 -12.67 3.92 -19.38
N LEU A 147 -11.78 4.89 -19.57
CA LEU A 147 -10.54 4.70 -20.32
C LEU A 147 -9.61 3.64 -19.68
N VAL A 148 -9.51 3.62 -18.36
CA VAL A 148 -8.73 2.61 -17.63
C VAL A 148 -9.38 1.24 -17.76
N GLU A 149 -10.71 1.14 -17.61
CA GLU A 149 -11.44 -0.12 -17.78
C GLU A 149 -11.29 -0.66 -19.22
N GLU A 150 -11.38 0.20 -20.22
CA GLU A 150 -11.15 -0.19 -21.62
C GLU A 150 -9.72 -0.70 -21.85
N ALA A 151 -8.73 0.00 -21.30
CA ALA A 151 -7.32 -0.33 -21.48
C ALA A 151 -6.92 -1.66 -20.81
N TYR A 152 -7.42 -1.92 -19.60
CA TYR A 152 -7.05 -3.10 -18.81
C TYR A 152 -8.12 -4.21 -18.85
N GLN A 153 -9.26 -3.99 -19.49
CA GLN A 153 -10.41 -4.91 -19.56
C GLN A 153 -10.93 -5.33 -18.17
N GLN A 154 -10.70 -4.50 -17.17
CA GLN A 154 -11.10 -4.70 -15.78
C GLN A 154 -11.29 -3.34 -15.10
N LYS A 155 -12.31 -3.25 -14.24
CA LYS A 155 -12.53 -2.05 -13.43
C LYS A 155 -11.39 -1.89 -12.43
N PRO A 156 -10.84 -0.69 -12.29
CA PRO A 156 -9.81 -0.44 -11.27
C PRO A 156 -10.40 -0.45 -9.86
N LEU A 157 -9.53 -0.69 -8.88
CA LEU A 157 -9.77 -0.38 -7.48
C LEU A 157 -9.72 1.15 -7.28
N ILE A 158 -10.69 1.72 -6.57
CA ILE A 158 -10.68 3.15 -6.26
C ILE A 158 -10.22 3.36 -4.83
N TYR A 159 -9.10 4.05 -4.67
CA TYR A 159 -8.65 4.54 -3.37
C TYR A 159 -9.10 5.97 -3.15
N THR A 160 -9.62 6.25 -1.96
CA THR A 160 -9.99 7.60 -1.54
C THR A 160 -10.14 7.72 -0.02
N GLY A 161 -10.02 8.94 0.51
CA GLY A 161 -10.32 9.21 1.90
C GLY A 161 -11.84 9.17 2.19
N ARG A 162 -12.25 8.66 3.37
CA ARG A 162 -13.65 8.56 3.80
C ARG A 162 -14.43 9.86 3.63
N ASN A 163 -13.85 10.99 4.05
CA ASN A 163 -14.52 12.28 3.96
C ASN A 163 -14.68 12.76 2.51
N PHE A 164 -13.70 12.47 1.67
CA PHE A 164 -13.74 12.79 0.25
C PHE A 164 -14.82 11.95 -0.46
N TYR A 165 -14.88 10.65 -0.16
CA TYR A 165 -15.94 9.77 -0.66
C TYR A 165 -17.32 10.32 -0.31
N ASN A 166 -17.60 10.53 0.98
CA ASN A 166 -18.89 11.00 1.46
C ASN A 166 -19.32 12.35 0.84
N LYS A 167 -18.36 13.20 0.53
CA LYS A 167 -18.64 14.53 -0.01
C LYS A 167 -18.84 14.55 -1.53
N HIS A 168 -18.09 13.74 -2.27
CA HIS A 168 -18.00 13.89 -3.72
C HIS A 168 -18.37 12.63 -4.51
N LEU A 169 -18.27 11.44 -3.93
CA LEU A 169 -18.39 10.16 -4.62
C LEU A 169 -19.56 9.29 -4.12
N LEU A 170 -20.32 9.79 -3.14
CA LEU A 170 -21.42 9.05 -2.53
C LEU A 170 -22.43 8.57 -3.57
N GLY A 171 -22.72 7.25 -3.59
CA GLY A 171 -23.67 6.63 -4.50
C GLY A 171 -23.24 6.63 -5.98
N LYS A 172 -21.96 6.88 -6.27
CA LYS A 172 -21.46 7.00 -7.65
C LYS A 172 -20.51 5.89 -8.07
N LEU A 173 -20.04 5.06 -7.12
CA LEU A 173 -19.03 4.02 -7.36
C LEU A 173 -19.56 2.59 -7.15
N ASP A 174 -20.88 2.36 -7.30
CA ASP A 174 -21.52 1.09 -6.95
C ASP A 174 -20.89 -0.13 -7.63
N ASP A 175 -20.42 0.04 -8.86
CA ASP A 175 -19.78 -1.02 -9.64
C ASP A 175 -18.28 -1.19 -9.40
N TYR A 176 -17.67 -0.37 -8.53
CA TYR A 176 -16.24 -0.39 -8.27
C TYR A 176 -15.92 -1.00 -6.91
N LYS A 177 -14.81 -1.71 -6.81
CA LYS A 177 -14.19 -2.02 -5.53
C LYS A 177 -13.59 -0.74 -4.96
N ILE A 178 -13.70 -0.56 -3.63
CA ILE A 178 -13.15 0.64 -2.99
C ILE A 178 -12.22 0.29 -1.85
N MET A 179 -11.17 1.10 -1.73
CA MET A 179 -10.27 1.16 -0.59
C MET A 179 -10.44 2.52 0.07
N ILE A 180 -10.87 2.51 1.32
CA ILE A 180 -11.11 3.74 2.08
C ILE A 180 -9.97 4.01 3.05
N ALA A 181 -9.39 5.21 2.97
CA ALA A 181 -8.47 5.70 3.98
C ALA A 181 -9.24 6.37 5.13
N MET A 182 -9.01 5.86 6.34
CA MET A 182 -9.50 6.44 7.59
C MET A 182 -8.57 6.00 8.72
N TYR A 183 -7.83 6.95 9.30
CA TYR A 183 -6.79 6.67 10.31
C TYR A 183 -7.39 6.76 11.72
N THR A 184 -8.10 5.73 12.11
CA THR A 184 -8.78 5.57 13.40
C THR A 184 -8.70 4.11 13.84
N ASP A 185 -9.10 3.84 15.08
CA ASP A 185 -9.15 2.47 15.62
C ASP A 185 -10.42 1.72 15.21
N GLU A 186 -11.41 2.42 14.65
CA GLU A 186 -12.69 1.84 14.22
C GLU A 186 -12.72 1.66 12.70
N GLU A 187 -13.34 0.57 12.27
CA GLU A 187 -13.55 0.30 10.84
C GLU A 187 -14.37 1.40 10.16
N PRO A 188 -13.99 1.81 8.93
CA PRO A 188 -14.68 2.87 8.24
C PRO A 188 -16.11 2.45 7.84
N VAL A 189 -17.04 3.37 8.05
CA VAL A 189 -18.37 3.32 7.48
C VAL A 189 -18.56 4.57 6.63
N VAL A 190 -19.03 4.39 5.40
CA VAL A 190 -19.38 5.48 4.48
C VAL A 190 -20.89 5.78 4.54
N ALA A 191 -21.28 6.99 4.12
CA ALA A 191 -22.62 7.52 4.39
C ALA A 191 -23.76 6.77 3.69
N ASP A 192 -23.49 6.05 2.61
CA ASP A 192 -24.44 5.16 1.92
C ASP A 192 -24.43 3.72 2.43
N ASN A 193 -23.63 3.42 3.46
CA ASN A 193 -23.46 2.10 4.05
C ASN A 193 -23.05 1.00 3.07
N ARG A 194 -22.45 1.37 1.93
CA ARG A 194 -21.96 0.37 0.99
C ARG A 194 -20.80 -0.43 1.58
N GLU A 195 -20.60 -1.62 1.06
CA GLU A 195 -19.50 -2.50 1.43
C GLU A 195 -18.16 -1.91 0.97
N ILE A 196 -17.19 -1.86 1.90
CA ILE A 196 -15.83 -1.41 1.66
C ILE A 196 -14.95 -2.65 1.49
N THR A 197 -14.24 -2.72 0.36
CA THR A 197 -13.38 -3.88 0.07
C THR A 197 -12.11 -3.87 0.90
N MET A 198 -11.49 -2.69 1.04
CA MET A 198 -10.21 -2.53 1.73
C MET A 198 -10.21 -1.26 2.57
N TRP A 199 -9.45 -1.28 3.64
CA TRP A 199 -9.27 -0.17 4.55
C TRP A 199 -7.79 0.14 4.74
N GLN A 200 -7.37 1.36 4.38
CA GLN A 200 -6.07 1.90 4.78
C GLN A 200 -6.23 2.55 6.15
N TYR A 201 -5.74 1.87 7.19
CA TYR A 201 -6.04 2.19 8.58
C TYR A 201 -4.99 3.09 9.23
N THR A 202 -3.80 3.22 8.64
CA THR A 202 -2.75 4.12 9.13
C THR A 202 -1.84 4.60 8.03
N GLY A 203 -1.41 5.87 8.09
CA GLY A 203 -0.32 6.45 7.31
C GLY A 203 0.97 6.59 8.11
N LYS A 204 1.03 5.99 9.32
CA LYS A 204 2.18 6.06 10.22
C LYS A 204 2.62 4.67 10.69
N GLY A 205 2.30 3.64 9.92
CA GLY A 205 2.72 2.28 10.18
C GLY A 205 4.24 2.15 10.20
N ARG A 206 4.72 1.15 10.93
CA ARG A 206 6.12 0.72 10.91
C ARG A 206 6.13 -0.72 10.45
N ILE A 207 7.11 -1.06 9.63
CA ILE A 207 7.32 -2.44 9.17
C ILE A 207 8.82 -2.66 8.98
N ASN A 208 9.26 -3.87 9.24
CA ASN A 208 10.66 -4.24 9.02
C ASN A 208 10.99 -4.12 7.52
N GLY A 209 12.14 -3.57 7.21
CA GLY A 209 12.55 -3.30 5.83
C GLY A 209 12.27 -1.87 5.33
N ILE A 210 11.51 -1.05 6.08
CA ILE A 210 11.25 0.36 5.75
C ILE A 210 11.64 1.24 6.93
N SER A 211 12.56 2.19 6.70
CA SER A 211 13.06 3.04 7.78
C SER A 211 12.09 4.17 8.20
N GLY A 212 11.17 4.54 7.32
CA GLY A 212 10.17 5.59 7.54
C GLY A 212 8.81 5.10 8.01
N TYR A 213 7.81 5.95 7.86
CA TYR A 213 6.41 5.56 7.96
C TYR A 213 5.92 4.97 6.64
N VAL A 214 4.96 4.06 6.75
CA VAL A 214 4.32 3.42 5.61
C VAL A 214 2.81 3.36 5.81
N ASP A 215 2.08 3.50 4.73
CA ASP A 215 0.64 3.29 4.70
C ASP A 215 0.35 1.79 4.80
N LYS A 216 -0.46 1.41 5.80
CA LYS A 216 -0.88 0.03 5.97
C LYS A 216 -2.37 -0.11 5.72
N SER A 217 -2.71 -1.19 5.04
CA SER A 217 -4.08 -1.50 4.68
C SER A 217 -4.41 -2.97 4.91
N ARG A 218 -5.70 -3.27 4.94
CA ARG A 218 -6.20 -4.64 5.05
C ARG A 218 -7.52 -4.81 4.31
N PHE A 219 -7.85 -6.04 4.01
CA PHE A 219 -9.20 -6.36 3.54
C PHE A 219 -10.22 -6.23 4.66
N MET A 220 -11.45 -5.87 4.29
CA MET A 220 -12.59 -5.75 5.19
C MET A 220 -13.42 -7.02 5.18
N GLY A 221 -14.06 -7.33 6.31
CA GLY A 221 -15.01 -8.41 6.41
C GLY A 221 -14.49 -9.75 5.86
N ARG A 222 -15.13 -10.26 4.80
CA ARG A 222 -14.75 -11.52 4.12
C ARG A 222 -14.07 -11.30 2.77
N HIS A 223 -13.74 -10.07 2.43
CA HIS A 223 -13.05 -9.77 1.19
C HIS A 223 -11.65 -10.36 1.14
N THR A 224 -11.19 -10.70 -0.04
CA THR A 224 -9.90 -11.39 -0.27
C THR A 224 -9.20 -10.87 -1.51
N LEU A 225 -7.92 -11.18 -1.66
CA LEU A 225 -7.10 -10.90 -2.85
C LEU A 225 -7.77 -11.39 -4.15
N ARG A 226 -8.59 -12.44 -4.08
CA ARG A 226 -9.27 -13.00 -5.26
C ARG A 226 -10.16 -11.97 -5.96
N GLU A 227 -10.73 -11.04 -5.20
CA GLU A 227 -11.68 -10.04 -5.72
C GLU A 227 -11.01 -8.89 -6.45
N ILE A 228 -9.73 -8.66 -6.17
CA ILE A 228 -8.92 -7.62 -6.83
C ILE A 228 -7.77 -8.22 -7.64
N ARG A 229 -7.82 -9.52 -7.93
CA ARG A 229 -6.82 -10.18 -8.75
C ARG A 229 -6.88 -9.66 -10.18
N PHE A 230 -5.71 -9.36 -10.78
CA PHE A 230 -5.61 -9.09 -12.21
C PHE A 230 -5.86 -10.38 -13.00
N ILE A 231 -6.74 -10.31 -13.99
CA ILE A 231 -7.07 -11.44 -14.86
C ILE A 231 -6.35 -11.24 -16.20
N HIS A 232 -5.29 -12.01 -16.40
CA HIS A 232 -4.59 -12.04 -17.69
C HIS A 232 -5.46 -12.74 -18.73
N ARG A 233 -5.63 -12.12 -19.89
CA ARG A 233 -6.43 -12.64 -21.03
C ARG A 233 -5.55 -12.94 -22.22
#